data_26cceb870f834f21f58b63f629558d4e
#
_entry.id   26cceb870f834f21f58b63f629558d4e
#
_cell.length_a   1.000
_cell.length_b   1.000
_cell.length_c   1.000
_cell.angle_alpha   90.00
_cell.angle_beta   90.00
_cell.angle_gamma   90.00
#
_symmetry.space_group_name_H-M   'P 1'
#
loop_
_entity.id
_entity.type
_entity.pdbx_description
1 polymer ?
#
loop_
_entity_poly.entity_id
_entity_poly.type
_entity_poly.pdbx_seq_one_letter_code
_entity_poly.pdbx_strand_id
1 'polypeptide(L)'
;MLSSSILVLTVLAASSVYAAPQPRADPNPQNIVYVTNASKYCMIMPRNAHTDIGDSEHPGGMKTYCSSAGRYSDSQGTLPDNFWSNVDFKTGTSDSGGRFAQLTGCIRPSTLDRLNPNDGGGQYDSSGGDGGQGNPQGSVCLGYNHYVELVEPGNNRACIKCCDNFDDCPVNMDTSGCPAVIQGNYFDCN
;
A
#
# COMPACT_ATOMS: atom_id res chain seq x y z
N MET A 1 38.96 71.54 7.36
CA MET A 1 38.32 70.59 8.30
C MET A 1 37.65 69.46 7.49
N LEU A 2 38.33 68.35 7.31
CA LEU A 2 37.78 67.19 6.59
C LEU A 2 37.16 66.24 7.62
N SER A 3 35.84 66.01 7.51
CA SER A 3 35.13 65.04 8.32
C SER A 3 35.18 63.69 7.64
N SER A 4 35.85 62.70 8.20
CA SER A 4 35.85 61.32 7.72
C SER A 4 34.70 60.57 8.33
N SER A 5 33.71 60.20 7.53
CA SER A 5 32.60 59.34 7.92
C SER A 5 33.05 57.85 7.76
N ILE A 6 33.12 57.12 8.87
CA ILE A 6 33.42 55.72 8.89
C ILE A 6 32.10 54.94 8.68
N LEU A 7 32.02 54.21 7.57
CA LEU A 7 30.87 53.33 7.27
C LEU A 7 31.12 51.97 7.95
N VAL A 8 30.33 51.65 8.97
CA VAL A 8 30.39 50.32 9.63
C VAL A 8 29.47 49.36 8.86
N LEU A 9 30.08 48.38 8.18
CA LEU A 9 29.37 47.33 7.48
C LEU A 9 29.09 46.21 8.47
N THR A 10 27.82 46.02 8.88
CA THR A 10 27.39 44.87 9.67
C THR A 10 27.09 43.69 8.76
N VAL A 11 27.90 42.64 8.84
CA VAL A 11 27.65 41.37 8.14
C VAL A 11 26.70 40.52 8.98
N LEU A 12 25.45 40.36 8.54
CA LEU A 12 24.51 39.39 9.11
C LEU A 12 24.92 37.99 8.61
N ALA A 13 25.45 37.16 9.50
CA ALA A 13 25.64 35.73 9.25
C ALA A 13 24.30 35.00 9.34
N ALA A 14 23.75 34.54 8.22
CA ALA A 14 22.60 33.67 8.20
C ALA A 14 23.01 32.25 8.61
N SER A 15 22.62 31.84 9.81
CA SER A 15 22.83 30.46 10.29
C SER A 15 21.78 29.56 9.64
N SER A 16 22.18 28.72 8.69
CA SER A 16 21.33 27.67 8.13
C SER A 16 21.14 26.59 9.19
N VAL A 17 19.95 26.54 9.81
CA VAL A 17 19.57 25.45 10.70
C VAL A 17 19.21 24.26 9.82
N TYR A 18 20.10 23.29 9.70
CA TYR A 18 19.77 21.99 9.13
C TYR A 18 18.87 21.27 10.13
N ALA A 19 17.58 21.11 9.77
CA ALA A 19 16.67 20.25 10.51
C ALA A 19 17.20 18.80 10.42
N ALA A 20 17.51 18.21 11.57
CA ALA A 20 17.85 16.77 11.63
C ALA A 20 16.65 15.96 11.11
N PRO A 21 16.88 14.87 10.35
CA PRO A 21 15.81 13.98 9.94
C PRO A 21 15.06 13.50 11.19
N GLN A 22 13.78 13.79 11.29
CA GLN A 22 12.95 13.24 12.36
C GLN A 22 12.89 11.73 12.18
N PRO A 23 13.07 10.92 13.26
CA PRO A 23 12.81 9.49 13.19
C PRO A 23 11.37 9.30 12.71
N ARG A 24 11.20 8.54 11.61
CA ARG A 24 9.89 8.15 11.12
C ARG A 24 9.24 7.34 12.25
N ALA A 25 8.11 7.78 12.78
CA ALA A 25 7.35 7.01 13.74
C ALA A 25 7.12 5.60 13.17
N ASP A 26 7.24 4.55 13.99
CA ASP A 26 6.95 3.19 13.54
C ASP A 26 5.53 3.16 12.96
N PRO A 27 5.37 2.69 11.72
CA PRO A 27 4.07 2.73 11.06
C PRO A 27 3.06 1.90 11.87
N ASN A 28 1.84 2.41 11.99
CA ASN A 28 0.75 1.69 12.66
C ASN A 28 0.55 0.32 12.01
N PRO A 29 0.60 -0.80 12.75
CA PRO A 29 0.41 -2.15 12.19
C PRO A 29 -0.87 -2.32 11.37
N GLN A 30 -1.90 -1.50 11.63
CA GLN A 30 -3.14 -1.52 10.84
C GLN A 30 -3.01 -0.90 9.43
N ASN A 31 -1.88 -0.25 9.14
CA ASN A 31 -1.59 0.40 7.86
C ASN A 31 -0.36 -0.22 7.17
N ILE A 32 0.06 -1.41 7.60
CA ILE A 32 1.24 -2.07 7.05
C ILE A 32 0.83 -3.26 6.21
N VAL A 33 1.21 -3.22 4.93
CA VAL A 33 1.19 -4.39 4.06
C VAL A 33 2.59 -4.94 3.87
N TYR A 34 2.72 -6.18 3.47
CA TYR A 34 3.97 -6.77 2.99
C TYR A 34 3.73 -8.08 2.26
N VAL A 35 4.67 -8.45 1.42
CA VAL A 35 4.65 -9.70 0.65
C VAL A 35 6.02 -10.37 0.79
N THR A 36 6.08 -11.49 1.51
CA THR A 36 7.30 -12.31 1.63
C THR A 36 7.22 -13.56 0.75
N ASN A 37 6.05 -14.19 0.71
CA ASN A 37 5.70 -15.34 -0.13
C ASN A 37 4.19 -15.57 -0.10
N ALA A 38 3.70 -16.60 -0.80
CA ALA A 38 2.27 -16.91 -0.89
C ALA A 38 1.60 -17.30 0.46
N SER A 39 2.37 -17.63 1.49
CA SER A 39 1.85 -17.97 2.83
C SER A 39 2.14 -16.93 3.91
N LYS A 40 3.02 -15.95 3.63
CA LYS A 40 3.41 -14.91 4.59
C LYS A 40 3.30 -13.52 3.97
N TYR A 41 2.14 -12.89 4.17
CA TYR A 41 1.78 -11.60 3.59
C TYR A 41 0.72 -10.90 4.43
N CYS A 42 0.55 -9.60 4.19
CA CYS A 42 -0.51 -8.75 4.71
C CYS A 42 -1.07 -7.87 3.59
N MET A 43 -2.39 -7.68 3.58
CA MET A 43 -3.15 -6.88 2.62
C MET A 43 -4.10 -5.93 3.36
N ILE A 44 -4.58 -4.90 2.69
CA ILE A 44 -5.64 -4.03 3.21
C ILE A 44 -7.01 -4.65 2.88
N MET A 45 -7.93 -4.57 3.83
CA MET A 45 -9.32 -5.00 3.66
C MET A 45 -10.26 -4.03 4.37
N PRO A 46 -11.54 -3.99 4.00
CA PRO A 46 -12.54 -3.23 4.74
C PRO A 46 -12.56 -3.61 6.22
N ARG A 47 -12.78 -2.63 7.08
CA ARG A 47 -12.88 -2.86 8.52
C ARG A 47 -14.22 -3.45 8.91
N ASN A 48 -15.29 -2.98 8.27
CA ASN A 48 -16.67 -3.41 8.55
C ASN A 48 -17.03 -4.64 7.70
N ALA A 49 -18.04 -5.39 8.16
CA ALA A 49 -18.54 -6.56 7.42
C ALA A 49 -19.34 -6.14 6.18
N HIS A 50 -19.26 -6.97 5.13
CA HIS A 50 -20.05 -6.83 3.89
C HIS A 50 -19.95 -5.43 3.25
N THR A 51 -18.74 -4.87 3.25
CA THR A 51 -18.47 -3.52 2.74
C THR A 51 -17.85 -3.62 1.35
N ASP A 52 -18.32 -2.81 0.42
CA ASP A 52 -17.69 -2.63 -0.88
C ASP A 52 -16.32 -1.95 -0.71
N ILE A 53 -15.37 -2.31 -1.55
CA ILE A 53 -14.00 -1.78 -1.42
C ILE A 53 -14.01 -0.27 -1.47
N GLY A 54 -14.68 0.33 -2.49
CA GLY A 54 -14.81 1.78 -2.62
C GLY A 54 -15.48 2.46 -1.42
N ASP A 55 -16.50 1.82 -0.82
CA ASP A 55 -17.18 2.35 0.37
C ASP A 55 -16.27 2.35 1.62
N SER A 56 -15.23 1.51 1.65
CA SER A 56 -14.27 1.49 2.75
C SER A 56 -13.21 2.60 2.67
N GLU A 57 -13.09 3.27 1.53
CA GLU A 57 -12.02 4.23 1.22
C GLU A 57 -12.20 5.58 1.92
N HIS A 58 -12.31 5.54 3.23
CA HIS A 58 -12.38 6.73 4.09
C HIS A 58 -11.56 6.50 5.37
N PRO A 59 -11.18 7.55 6.12
CA PRO A 59 -10.43 7.40 7.36
C PRO A 59 -11.11 6.43 8.35
N GLY A 60 -10.40 5.36 8.70
CA GLY A 60 -10.88 4.32 9.61
C GLY A 60 -11.76 3.25 8.96
N GLY A 61 -12.08 3.33 7.66
CA GLY A 61 -12.92 2.35 6.95
C GLY A 61 -12.18 1.06 6.56
N MET A 62 -10.86 1.05 6.61
CA MET A 62 -10.03 -0.07 6.20
C MET A 62 -8.90 -0.34 7.19
N LYS A 63 -8.31 -1.52 7.16
CA LYS A 63 -7.11 -1.89 7.91
C LYS A 63 -6.40 -3.09 7.31
N THR A 64 -5.20 -3.38 7.80
CA THR A 64 -4.42 -4.56 7.44
C THR A 64 -5.04 -5.86 7.95
N TYR A 65 -5.11 -6.85 7.07
CA TYR A 65 -5.39 -8.26 7.34
C TYR A 65 -4.23 -9.11 6.82
N CYS A 66 -3.81 -10.09 7.60
CA CYS A 66 -2.65 -10.90 7.28
C CYS A 66 -3.01 -12.38 7.21
N SER A 67 -2.23 -13.15 6.43
CA SER A 67 -2.21 -14.60 6.58
C SER A 67 -1.85 -15.00 8.02
N SER A 68 -2.21 -16.19 8.45
CA SER A 68 -1.91 -16.69 9.81
C SER A 68 -0.42 -16.59 10.14
N ALA A 69 0.47 -16.90 9.17
CA ALA A 69 1.92 -16.78 9.33
C ALA A 69 2.45 -15.35 9.19
N GLY A 70 1.66 -14.44 8.63
CA GLY A 70 2.02 -13.05 8.40
C GLY A 70 1.66 -12.11 9.53
N ARG A 71 0.64 -12.43 10.31
CA ARG A 71 0.15 -11.58 11.40
C ARG A 71 1.17 -11.46 12.53
N TYR A 72 1.49 -10.24 12.92
CA TYR A 72 2.47 -9.94 13.98
C TYR A 72 1.93 -8.97 15.06
N SER A 73 0.71 -8.47 14.91
CA SER A 73 0.06 -7.59 15.86
C SER A 73 -1.42 -7.95 16.03
N ASP A 74 -1.93 -7.83 17.25
CA ASP A 74 -3.35 -8.08 17.55
C ASP A 74 -4.29 -7.04 16.94
N SER A 75 -3.78 -5.87 16.55
CA SER A 75 -4.54 -4.85 15.85
C SER A 75 -4.84 -5.20 14.38
N GLN A 76 -4.07 -6.12 13.79
CA GLN A 76 -4.29 -6.64 12.44
C GLN A 76 -5.39 -7.70 12.43
N GLY A 77 -6.14 -7.76 11.31
CA GLY A 77 -7.07 -8.85 11.06
C GLY A 77 -6.34 -10.11 10.58
N THR A 78 -7.07 -11.23 10.53
CA THR A 78 -6.56 -12.49 9.97
C THR A 78 -7.35 -12.84 8.72
N LEU A 79 -6.64 -13.12 7.62
CA LEU A 79 -7.21 -13.71 6.43
C LEU A 79 -7.38 -15.22 6.68
N PRO A 80 -8.52 -15.83 6.32
CA PRO A 80 -8.70 -17.27 6.39
C PRO A 80 -7.65 -18.01 5.56
N ASP A 81 -7.22 -19.19 5.98
CA ASP A 81 -6.21 -19.98 5.26
C ASP A 81 -6.66 -20.36 3.84
N ASN A 82 -7.98 -20.42 3.62
CA ASN A 82 -8.59 -20.69 2.32
C ASN A 82 -9.02 -19.40 1.56
N PHE A 83 -8.56 -18.23 1.97
CA PHE A 83 -8.88 -16.96 1.29
C PHE A 83 -8.48 -16.99 -0.19
N TRP A 84 -7.24 -17.38 -0.50
CA TRP A 84 -6.85 -17.67 -1.88
C TRP A 84 -7.36 -19.04 -2.30
N SER A 85 -7.97 -19.12 -3.47
CA SER A 85 -8.21 -20.41 -4.14
C SER A 85 -6.99 -20.85 -4.95
N ASN A 86 -6.34 -19.88 -5.61
CA ASN A 86 -5.09 -20.04 -6.34
C ASN A 86 -4.29 -18.74 -6.19
N VAL A 87 -3.02 -18.84 -5.90
CA VAL A 87 -2.15 -17.67 -5.77
C VAL A 87 -0.78 -17.93 -6.36
N ASP A 88 -0.29 -16.95 -7.09
CA ASP A 88 1.08 -16.90 -7.62
C ASP A 88 1.88 -15.83 -6.89
N PHE A 89 3.08 -16.20 -6.45
CA PHE A 89 4.05 -15.28 -5.84
C PHE A 89 5.20 -15.04 -6.81
N LYS A 90 5.49 -13.76 -7.05
CA LYS A 90 6.63 -13.37 -7.87
C LYS A 90 7.42 -12.26 -7.19
N THR A 91 8.74 -12.35 -7.27
CA THR A 91 9.67 -11.30 -6.85
C THR A 91 10.76 -11.14 -7.89
N GLY A 92 11.37 -9.97 -7.96
CA GLY A 92 12.42 -9.70 -8.95
C GLY A 92 12.80 -8.24 -9.01
N THR A 93 13.42 -7.90 -10.11
CA THR A 93 13.74 -6.53 -10.50
C THR A 93 12.92 -6.19 -11.75
N SER A 94 12.28 -5.04 -11.77
CA SER A 94 11.53 -4.53 -12.90
C SER A 94 12.45 -3.97 -13.98
N ASP A 95 11.89 -3.64 -15.14
CA ASP A 95 12.61 -3.00 -16.24
C ASP A 95 13.15 -1.61 -15.85
N SER A 96 12.52 -0.95 -14.89
CA SER A 96 12.98 0.31 -14.28
C SER A 96 14.12 0.13 -13.27
N GLY A 97 14.54 -1.12 -12.99
CA GLY A 97 15.61 -1.46 -12.06
C GLY A 97 15.18 -1.53 -10.59
N GLY A 98 13.91 -1.28 -10.26
CA GLY A 98 13.37 -1.38 -8.90
C GLY A 98 13.04 -2.82 -8.51
N ARG A 99 13.29 -3.19 -7.25
CA ARG A 99 12.83 -4.47 -6.72
C ARG A 99 11.31 -4.47 -6.59
N PHE A 100 10.71 -5.65 -6.72
CA PHE A 100 9.31 -5.86 -6.40
C PHE A 100 9.05 -7.22 -5.76
N ALA A 101 7.92 -7.33 -5.06
CA ALA A 101 7.31 -8.58 -4.62
C ALA A 101 5.79 -8.47 -4.81
N GLN A 102 5.16 -9.51 -5.35
CA GLN A 102 3.73 -9.47 -5.66
C GLN A 102 3.03 -10.80 -5.40
N LEU A 103 1.73 -10.71 -5.16
CA LEU A 103 0.77 -11.82 -5.20
C LEU A 103 -0.30 -11.49 -6.22
N THR A 104 -0.64 -12.47 -7.05
CA THR A 104 -1.74 -12.39 -8.01
C THR A 104 -2.53 -13.69 -7.99
N GLY A 105 -3.85 -13.62 -8.12
CA GLY A 105 -4.61 -14.86 -8.14
C GLY A 105 -6.10 -14.74 -7.86
N CYS A 106 -6.67 -15.88 -7.55
CA CYS A 106 -8.09 -16.03 -7.27
C CYS A 106 -8.35 -16.13 -5.78
N ILE A 107 -9.38 -15.42 -5.33
CA ILE A 107 -9.82 -15.42 -3.93
C ILE A 107 -11.19 -16.09 -3.78
N ARG A 108 -11.56 -16.41 -2.54
CA ARG A 108 -12.91 -16.81 -2.13
C ARG A 108 -13.50 -15.71 -1.24
N PRO A 109 -14.15 -14.69 -1.81
CA PRO A 109 -14.62 -13.52 -1.05
C PRO A 109 -15.53 -13.90 0.12
N SER A 110 -16.38 -14.91 -0.06
CA SER A 110 -17.30 -15.39 0.98
C SER A 110 -16.63 -16.00 2.21
N THR A 111 -15.33 -16.25 2.17
CA THR A 111 -14.58 -16.76 3.33
C THR A 111 -14.17 -15.64 4.30
N LEU A 112 -14.20 -14.39 3.85
CA LEU A 112 -13.90 -13.22 4.66
C LEU A 112 -15.14 -12.32 4.75
N ASP A 113 -15.78 -12.25 5.90
CA ASP A 113 -17.02 -11.49 6.13
C ASP A 113 -16.88 -9.97 5.93
N ARG A 114 -15.66 -9.47 5.75
CA ARG A 114 -15.41 -8.06 5.44
C ARG A 114 -15.85 -7.69 4.03
N LEU A 115 -15.73 -8.63 3.10
CA LEU A 115 -16.01 -8.42 1.69
C LEU A 115 -17.49 -8.58 1.36
N ASN A 116 -17.98 -7.79 0.40
CA ASN A 116 -19.21 -8.06 -0.32
C ASN A 116 -18.86 -8.87 -1.58
N PRO A 117 -19.30 -10.13 -1.71
CA PRO A 117 -18.95 -10.98 -2.87
C PRO A 117 -19.46 -10.46 -4.23
N ASN A 118 -20.38 -9.50 -4.24
CA ASN A 118 -20.92 -8.92 -5.47
C ASN A 118 -20.26 -7.59 -5.84
N ASP A 119 -19.31 -7.11 -5.03
CA ASP A 119 -18.62 -5.86 -5.27
C ASP A 119 -17.67 -5.96 -6.47
N GLY A 120 -17.71 -4.97 -7.37
CA GLY A 120 -16.81 -4.86 -8.50
C GLY A 120 -15.34 -4.67 -8.12
N GLY A 121 -15.10 -4.23 -6.89
CA GLY A 121 -13.77 -4.03 -6.33
C GLY A 121 -13.29 -2.58 -6.32
N GLY A 122 -12.05 -2.40 -5.88
CA GLY A 122 -11.37 -1.11 -5.80
C GLY A 122 -9.89 -1.29 -5.48
N GLN A 123 -9.21 -0.16 -5.26
CA GLN A 123 -7.77 -0.07 -5.10
C GLN A 123 -7.36 0.51 -3.75
N TYR A 124 -6.42 -0.14 -3.10
CA TYR A 124 -5.65 0.41 -1.99
C TYR A 124 -4.20 0.63 -2.43
N ASP A 125 -3.53 1.64 -1.89
CA ASP A 125 -2.16 1.96 -2.28
C ASP A 125 -1.43 2.86 -1.27
N SER A 126 -0.13 3.06 -1.48
CA SER A 126 0.71 3.89 -0.60
C SER A 126 0.79 5.36 -0.99
N SER A 127 0.20 5.77 -2.12
CA SER A 127 0.48 7.08 -2.72
C SER A 127 -0.74 7.72 -3.39
N GLY A 128 -1.90 7.06 -3.41
CA GLY A 128 -3.17 7.59 -3.88
C GLY A 128 -3.89 8.43 -2.82
N GLY A 129 -5.15 8.73 -3.08
CA GLY A 129 -5.99 9.53 -2.19
C GLY A 129 -5.61 11.01 -2.14
N ASP A 130 -6.29 11.76 -1.28
CA ASP A 130 -6.09 13.19 -1.12
C ASP A 130 -4.65 13.52 -0.67
N GLY A 131 -3.98 14.34 -1.48
CA GLY A 131 -2.61 14.78 -1.22
C GLY A 131 -1.54 13.71 -1.42
N GLY A 132 -1.84 12.58 -2.06
CA GLY A 132 -0.87 11.52 -2.33
C GLY A 132 -0.35 10.81 -1.08
N GLN A 133 -1.16 10.73 -0.03
CA GLN A 133 -0.77 10.20 1.28
C GLN A 133 -1.09 8.72 1.48
N GLY A 134 -1.61 8.09 0.45
CA GLY A 134 -2.02 6.68 0.46
C GLY A 134 -3.48 6.45 0.85
N ASN A 135 -3.98 5.29 0.48
CA ASN A 135 -5.30 4.77 0.78
C ASN A 135 -5.15 3.32 1.32
N PRO A 136 -5.13 3.11 2.65
CA PRO A 136 -5.31 4.07 3.78
C PRO A 136 -4.17 5.08 3.91
N GLN A 137 -4.49 6.25 4.45
CA GLN A 137 -3.50 7.30 4.68
C GLN A 137 -2.34 6.80 5.54
N GLY A 138 -1.11 7.02 5.08
CA GLY A 138 0.11 6.62 5.76
C GLY A 138 0.37 5.11 5.70
N SER A 139 -0.32 4.37 4.82
CA SER A 139 -0.02 2.96 4.62
C SER A 139 1.31 2.76 3.88
N VAL A 140 1.98 1.67 4.22
CA VAL A 140 3.31 1.34 3.69
C VAL A 140 3.44 -0.14 3.40
N CYS A 141 4.28 -0.50 2.41
CA CYS A 141 4.77 -1.86 2.26
C CYS A 141 6.15 -2.01 2.92
N LEU A 142 6.29 -2.95 3.85
CA LEU A 142 7.57 -3.19 4.53
C LEU A 142 8.65 -3.63 3.54
N GLY A 143 9.77 -2.92 3.57
CA GLY A 143 10.95 -3.22 2.74
C GLY A 143 10.89 -2.65 1.33
N TYR A 144 9.84 -1.91 1.00
CA TYR A 144 9.62 -1.23 -0.28
C TYR A 144 9.15 0.21 -0.06
N ASN A 145 9.21 1.03 -1.11
CA ASN A 145 8.81 2.44 -1.05
C ASN A 145 7.33 2.65 -1.36
N HIS A 146 6.75 1.76 -2.18
CA HIS A 146 5.39 1.89 -2.71
C HIS A 146 4.67 0.54 -2.72
N TYR A 147 3.34 0.58 -2.76
CA TYR A 147 2.52 -0.57 -3.10
C TYR A 147 1.23 -0.15 -3.80
N VAL A 148 0.68 -1.07 -4.55
CA VAL A 148 -0.68 -1.05 -5.09
C VAL A 148 -1.33 -2.39 -4.84
N GLU A 149 -2.59 -2.38 -4.47
CA GLU A 149 -3.41 -3.55 -4.18
C GLU A 149 -4.80 -3.35 -4.76
N LEU A 150 -5.31 -4.35 -5.46
CA LEU A 150 -6.71 -4.39 -5.90
C LEU A 150 -7.38 -5.64 -5.33
N VAL A 151 -8.60 -5.44 -4.86
CA VAL A 151 -9.48 -6.53 -4.42
C VAL A 151 -10.76 -6.45 -5.24
N GLU A 152 -11.07 -7.50 -5.99
CA GLU A 152 -12.19 -7.60 -6.92
C GLU A 152 -13.09 -8.78 -6.52
N PRO A 153 -13.92 -8.64 -5.47
CA PRO A 153 -14.70 -9.75 -4.94
C PRO A 153 -15.63 -10.38 -5.98
N GLY A 154 -16.34 -9.56 -6.76
CA GLY A 154 -17.26 -10.02 -7.79
C GLY A 154 -16.61 -10.77 -8.95
N ASN A 155 -15.29 -10.63 -9.12
CA ASN A 155 -14.48 -11.35 -10.08
C ASN A 155 -13.66 -12.49 -9.42
N ASN A 156 -13.89 -12.80 -8.14
CA ASN A 156 -13.11 -13.75 -7.35
C ASN A 156 -11.60 -13.52 -7.43
N ARG A 157 -11.13 -12.26 -7.49
CA ARG A 157 -9.74 -11.92 -7.81
C ARG A 157 -9.16 -10.91 -6.84
N ALA A 158 -7.87 -11.02 -6.57
CA ALA A 158 -7.12 -9.99 -5.90
C ALA A 158 -5.66 -9.98 -6.38
N CYS A 159 -5.00 -8.85 -6.17
CA CYS A 159 -3.58 -8.70 -6.43
C CYS A 159 -2.98 -7.63 -5.53
N ILE A 160 -1.70 -7.79 -5.20
CA ILE A 160 -0.90 -6.79 -4.49
C ILE A 160 0.52 -6.82 -5.03
N LYS A 161 1.11 -5.64 -5.20
CA LYS A 161 2.52 -5.47 -5.56
C LYS A 161 3.14 -4.42 -4.67
N CYS A 162 4.27 -4.76 -4.07
CA CYS A 162 5.17 -3.84 -3.40
C CYS A 162 6.36 -3.56 -4.32
N CYS A 163 6.82 -2.32 -4.43
CA CYS A 163 7.85 -1.90 -5.38
C CYS A 163 8.71 -0.76 -4.85
N ASP A 164 9.97 -0.73 -5.30
CA ASP A 164 10.91 0.35 -4.98
C ASP A 164 10.63 1.61 -5.79
N ASN A 165 10.23 1.47 -7.07
CA ASN A 165 9.93 2.59 -7.97
C ASN A 165 8.43 2.83 -8.05
N PHE A 166 8.02 4.09 -8.04
CA PHE A 166 6.62 4.51 -8.12
C PHE A 166 5.92 4.00 -9.37
N ASP A 167 6.59 4.10 -10.52
CA ASP A 167 6.01 3.70 -11.82
C ASP A 167 5.73 2.19 -11.94
N ASP A 168 6.32 1.37 -11.07
CA ASP A 168 6.07 -0.06 -10.98
C ASP A 168 4.81 -0.42 -10.16
N CYS A 169 4.24 0.56 -9.46
CA CYS A 169 3.04 0.45 -8.63
C CYS A 169 2.05 1.58 -9.00
N PRO A 170 1.40 1.54 -10.16
CA PRO A 170 0.51 2.60 -10.62
C PRO A 170 -0.70 2.75 -9.71
N VAL A 171 -0.99 3.99 -9.30
CA VAL A 171 -2.06 4.32 -8.34
C VAL A 171 -3.27 5.03 -8.98
N ASN A 172 -3.29 5.15 -10.30
CA ASN A 172 -4.30 5.87 -11.07
C ASN A 172 -5.09 4.96 -12.02
N MET A 173 -5.22 3.68 -11.67
CA MET A 173 -5.86 2.66 -12.50
C MET A 173 -6.95 1.87 -11.74
N ASP A 174 -7.64 2.53 -10.83
CA ASP A 174 -8.57 1.94 -9.83
C ASP A 174 -9.66 1.07 -10.46
N THR A 175 -10.10 1.40 -11.67
CA THR A 175 -11.16 0.69 -12.39
C THR A 175 -10.65 -0.24 -13.49
N SER A 176 -9.33 -0.39 -13.65
CA SER A 176 -8.73 -1.17 -14.74
C SER A 176 -8.62 -2.66 -14.43
N GLY A 177 -8.74 -3.02 -13.17
CA GLY A 177 -8.65 -4.39 -12.68
C GLY A 177 -7.24 -4.95 -12.56
N CYS A 178 -7.10 -5.97 -11.75
CA CYS A 178 -5.82 -6.60 -11.41
C CYS A 178 -4.91 -6.92 -12.60
N PRO A 179 -5.39 -7.56 -13.69
CA PRO A 179 -4.49 -7.92 -14.81
C PRO A 179 -3.90 -6.74 -15.57
N ALA A 180 -4.58 -5.58 -15.55
CA ALA A 180 -4.10 -4.37 -16.19
C ALA A 180 -3.08 -3.63 -15.32
N VAL A 181 -3.25 -3.68 -14.00
CA VAL A 181 -2.42 -2.95 -13.02
C VAL A 181 -1.17 -3.75 -12.64
N ILE A 182 -1.31 -5.04 -12.37
CA ILE A 182 -0.21 -5.92 -11.95
C ILE A 182 -0.13 -7.10 -12.89
N GLN A 183 0.90 -7.16 -13.72
CA GLN A 183 1.12 -8.29 -14.62
C GLN A 183 1.48 -9.55 -13.81
N GLY A 184 0.73 -10.63 -13.97
CA GLY A 184 0.92 -11.85 -13.20
C GLY A 184 0.05 -13.01 -13.67
N ASN A 185 0.04 -14.10 -12.90
CA ASN A 185 -0.81 -15.25 -13.16
C ASN A 185 -2.13 -15.08 -12.40
N TYR A 186 -3.24 -15.07 -13.13
CA TYR A 186 -4.58 -14.90 -12.55
C TYR A 186 -5.41 -16.17 -12.66
N PHE A 187 -4.86 -17.26 -13.18
CA PHE A 187 -5.57 -18.54 -13.31
C PHE A 187 -6.93 -18.37 -14.02
N ASP A 188 -7.87 -19.24 -13.69
CA ASP A 188 -9.27 -19.12 -14.10
C ASP A 188 -10.11 -18.95 -12.82
N CYS A 189 -10.46 -17.71 -12.51
CA CYS A 189 -11.13 -17.33 -11.26
C CYS A 189 -12.66 -17.47 -11.36
N ASN A 190 -13.17 -18.66 -11.75
CA ASN A 190 -14.60 -18.95 -11.84
C ASN A 190 -15.22 -19.39 -10.51
#